data_c37952e588fb964e70c059f6962ecaa1
#
_entry.id   c37952e588fb964e70c059f6962ecaa1
#
_cell.length_a   1.000
_cell.length_b   1.000
_cell.length_c   1.000
_cell.angle_alpha   90.00
_cell.angle_beta   90.00
_cell.angle_gamma   90.00
#
_symmetry.space_group_name_H-M   'P 1'
#
loop_
_entity.id
_entity.type
_entity.pdbx_description
1 polymer ?
#
loop_
_entity_poly.entity_id
_entity_poly.type
_entity_poly.pdbx_seq_one_letter_code
_entity_poly.pdbx_strand_id
1 'polypeptide(L)'
;MSELEQRAQTPSEYSHLPLRHTSSITHHTSLITHHSSLTDDYKRRAVKQWSENPCGANAASEFEFGTREYFEAIQRHRYDECSPWMKQIIGFDRYEGKRLLEVGFGTGTDLLQFARGGAIVTGVDLTPRSIEIARLRFQVYGLTGEFMVGDAENLSFPDESFDVIYSFGVLHHTPDTERAVREIHRVLRPAGEAIVMVYHRASLYYWGSLIIRHGILGGDLLKETPQQIMSRLVEYPRETAYPLVKAYTRSEARRLFRGFTDCKTTVNQLTRHELRPFGPFIPETVFHWLARAFGWNLLIRATK
;
A
#
# COMPACT_ATOMS: atom_id res chain seq x y z
N MET A 1 -7.63 -59.41 -12.36
CA MET A 1 -6.95 -58.95 -13.56
C MET A 1 -8.03 -58.48 -14.49
N SER A 2 -8.44 -57.30 -14.34
CA SER A 2 -9.46 -56.61 -15.19
C SER A 2 -9.24 -55.12 -14.99
N GLU A 3 -9.04 -54.48 -16.11
CA GLU A 3 -9.52 -53.17 -16.47
C GLU A 3 -9.68 -52.09 -15.37
N LEU A 4 -8.60 -51.43 -14.99
CA LEU A 4 -8.57 -50.11 -14.35
C LEU A 4 -7.21 -49.42 -14.47
N GLU A 5 -6.52 -49.62 -15.59
CA GLU A 5 -5.35 -48.82 -15.96
C GLU A 5 -5.56 -48.32 -17.40
N GLN A 6 -6.09 -47.11 -17.52
CA GLN A 6 -5.94 -46.22 -18.69
C GLN A 6 -6.94 -45.10 -18.64
N ARG A 7 -6.57 -44.00 -18.03
CA ARG A 7 -7.01 -42.64 -18.41
C ARG A 7 -6.28 -41.58 -17.57
N ALA A 8 -4.97 -41.49 -17.85
CA ALA A 8 -4.25 -40.26 -17.61
C ALA A 8 -3.94 -39.65 -18.99
N GLN A 9 -4.74 -38.70 -19.42
CA GLN A 9 -4.43 -37.85 -20.57
C GLN A 9 -5.03 -36.46 -20.36
N THR A 10 -4.11 -35.53 -20.15
CA THR A 10 -3.88 -34.23 -20.80
C THR A 10 -4.81 -33.07 -20.45
N PRO A 11 -4.23 -31.90 -20.15
CA PRO A 11 -4.96 -30.64 -20.02
C PRO A 11 -5.24 -30.08 -21.40
N SER A 12 -6.51 -29.94 -21.77
CA SER A 12 -6.94 -29.30 -23.01
C SER A 12 -7.38 -27.86 -22.70
N GLU A 13 -6.69 -26.95 -23.36
CA GLU A 13 -7.27 -25.94 -24.24
C GLU A 13 -8.28 -24.95 -23.60
N TYR A 14 -7.73 -23.82 -23.16
CA TYR A 14 -8.44 -22.56 -23.30
C TYR A 14 -7.61 -21.66 -24.21
N SER A 15 -7.81 -21.82 -25.51
CA SER A 15 -7.33 -20.92 -26.54
C SER A 15 -8.50 -20.32 -27.30
N HIS A 16 -8.45 -18.98 -27.42
CA HIS A 16 -9.03 -18.15 -28.46
C HIS A 16 -10.55 -17.88 -28.46
N LEU A 17 -10.88 -16.71 -27.91
CA LEU A 17 -11.96 -15.90 -28.44
C LEU A 17 -11.36 -14.64 -29.07
N PRO A 18 -11.72 -14.27 -30.30
CA PRO A 18 -11.13 -13.15 -31.02
C PRO A 18 -11.72 -11.83 -30.57
N LEU A 19 -10.88 -10.91 -30.13
CA LEU A 19 -11.21 -9.51 -29.95
C LEU A 19 -11.43 -8.86 -31.32
N ARG A 20 -12.64 -8.37 -31.58
CA ARG A 20 -12.93 -7.53 -32.73
C ARG A 20 -12.25 -6.16 -32.57
N HIS A 21 -11.35 -5.87 -33.47
CA HIS A 21 -10.80 -4.53 -33.71
C HIS A 21 -11.91 -3.59 -34.22
N THR A 22 -12.08 -2.46 -33.53
CA THR A 22 -12.58 -1.24 -34.18
C THR A 22 -11.53 -0.17 -34.01
N SER A 23 -11.09 0.29 -35.14
CA SER A 23 -10.06 1.29 -35.42
C SER A 23 -10.48 2.70 -35.03
N SER A 24 -9.49 3.50 -34.78
CA SER A 24 -9.31 4.95 -34.93
C SER A 24 -8.97 5.67 -33.63
N ILE A 25 -7.68 5.76 -33.35
CA ILE A 25 -7.16 6.83 -32.48
C ILE A 25 -6.08 7.55 -33.29
N THR A 26 -6.38 8.78 -33.64
CA THR A 26 -5.51 9.78 -34.26
C THR A 26 -4.31 10.07 -33.35
N HIS A 27 -3.11 9.98 -33.90
CA HIS A 27 -1.86 10.36 -33.27
C HIS A 27 -1.83 11.89 -33.01
N HIS A 28 -1.83 12.29 -31.75
CA HIS A 28 -1.24 13.55 -31.33
C HIS A 28 0.12 13.28 -30.67
N THR A 29 1.17 13.47 -31.46
CA THR A 29 2.55 13.49 -30.98
C THR A 29 2.80 14.82 -30.28
N SER A 30 2.74 14.85 -28.94
CA SER A 30 3.26 15.97 -28.17
C SER A 30 4.59 15.56 -27.52
N LEU A 31 5.56 16.44 -27.65
CA LEU A 31 6.92 16.34 -27.09
C LEU A 31 6.90 16.06 -25.58
N ILE A 32 7.07 14.81 -25.21
CA ILE A 32 7.21 14.39 -23.81
C ILE A 32 8.70 14.41 -23.49
N THR A 33 9.09 15.36 -22.65
CA THR A 33 10.46 15.54 -22.15
C THR A 33 10.93 14.35 -21.32
N HIS A 34 12.26 14.19 -21.16
CA HIS A 34 12.95 13.12 -20.41
C HIS A 34 12.41 12.81 -18.99
N HIS A 35 11.58 13.67 -18.42
CA HIS A 35 10.96 13.48 -17.10
C HIS A 35 9.86 12.40 -17.12
N SER A 36 9.17 12.18 -18.22
CA SER A 36 8.13 11.16 -18.35
C SER A 36 8.70 9.74 -18.33
N SER A 37 9.88 9.53 -18.92
CA SER A 37 10.48 8.19 -19.03
C SER A 37 10.94 7.61 -17.68
N LEU A 38 11.46 8.43 -16.78
CA LEU A 38 11.87 8.02 -15.43
C LEU A 38 10.65 7.72 -14.53
N THR A 39 9.62 8.56 -14.62
CA THR A 39 8.35 8.36 -13.88
C THR A 39 7.69 7.05 -14.30
N ASP A 40 7.65 6.77 -15.61
CA ASP A 40 7.11 5.54 -16.16
C ASP A 40 7.93 4.30 -15.75
N ASP A 41 9.25 4.43 -15.60
CA ASP A 41 10.10 3.35 -15.13
C ASP A 41 9.83 2.99 -13.66
N TYR A 42 9.69 3.97 -12.78
CA TYR A 42 9.33 3.73 -11.37
C TYR A 42 7.96 3.05 -11.25
N LYS A 43 6.96 3.48 -12.01
CA LYS A 43 5.63 2.87 -12.02
C LYS A 43 5.67 1.43 -12.55
N ARG A 44 6.41 1.17 -13.63
CA ARG A 44 6.60 -0.21 -14.15
C ARG A 44 7.24 -1.13 -13.10
N ARG A 45 8.27 -0.66 -12.39
CA ARG A 45 8.89 -1.42 -11.29
C ARG A 45 7.91 -1.70 -10.16
N ALA A 46 7.11 -0.72 -9.77
CA ALA A 46 6.07 -0.89 -8.75
C ALA A 46 5.02 -1.91 -9.20
N VAL A 47 4.51 -1.81 -10.44
CA VAL A 47 3.57 -2.80 -11.01
C VAL A 47 4.17 -4.21 -10.98
N LYS A 48 5.42 -4.38 -11.41
CA LYS A 48 6.10 -5.68 -11.38
C LYS A 48 6.21 -6.21 -9.94
N GLN A 49 6.76 -5.41 -9.02
CA GLN A 49 6.97 -5.79 -7.63
C GLN A 49 5.67 -6.23 -6.95
N TRP A 50 4.62 -5.42 -7.04
CA TRP A 50 3.38 -5.67 -6.33
C TRP A 50 2.46 -6.68 -7.03
N SER A 51 2.65 -6.94 -8.32
CA SER A 51 1.98 -8.05 -9.02
C SER A 51 2.58 -9.40 -8.62
N GLU A 52 3.91 -9.47 -8.53
CA GLU A 52 4.63 -10.70 -8.15
C GLU A 52 4.57 -10.98 -6.65
N ASN A 53 4.54 -9.93 -5.83
CA ASN A 53 4.57 -10.02 -4.37
C ASN A 53 3.49 -9.10 -3.74
N PRO A 54 2.20 -9.46 -3.81
CA PRO A 54 1.16 -8.68 -3.17
C PRO A 54 1.40 -8.58 -1.66
N CYS A 55 1.19 -7.38 -1.09
CA CYS A 55 1.52 -7.10 0.30
C CYS A 55 0.80 -8.08 1.26
N GLY A 56 1.58 -8.75 2.09
CA GLY A 56 1.10 -9.73 3.07
C GLY A 56 0.80 -11.13 2.51
N ALA A 57 0.84 -11.36 1.19
CA ALA A 57 0.53 -12.66 0.59
C ALA A 57 1.48 -13.79 1.06
N ASN A 58 2.73 -13.46 1.38
CA ASN A 58 3.71 -14.42 1.89
C ASN A 58 3.29 -15.06 3.22
N ALA A 59 2.53 -14.37 4.06
CA ALA A 59 2.02 -14.88 5.33
C ALA A 59 0.95 -15.97 5.14
N ALA A 60 0.44 -16.14 3.93
CA ALA A 60 -0.58 -17.11 3.58
C ALA A 60 -0.07 -18.21 2.62
N SER A 61 1.25 -18.35 2.47
CA SER A 61 1.87 -19.29 1.51
C SER A 61 1.53 -20.76 1.75
N GLU A 62 1.10 -21.11 2.97
CA GLU A 62 0.70 -22.47 3.34
C GLU A 62 -0.78 -22.78 3.01
N PHE A 63 -1.56 -21.76 2.61
CA PHE A 63 -2.98 -21.90 2.32
C PHE A 63 -3.25 -21.80 0.82
N GLU A 64 -4.29 -22.50 0.37
CA GLU A 64 -4.74 -22.42 -1.01
C GLU A 64 -5.19 -20.98 -1.35
N PHE A 65 -4.66 -20.44 -2.43
CA PHE A 65 -4.95 -19.08 -2.87
C PHE A 65 -6.44 -18.85 -3.05
N GLY A 66 -6.93 -17.75 -2.48
CA GLY A 66 -8.32 -17.31 -2.64
C GLY A 66 -9.31 -17.96 -1.68
N THR A 67 -8.89 -18.88 -0.82
CA THR A 67 -9.73 -19.44 0.23
C THR A 67 -9.92 -18.45 1.39
N ARG A 68 -10.88 -18.73 2.25
CA ARG A 68 -11.11 -17.95 3.47
C ARG A 68 -9.88 -17.99 4.38
N GLU A 69 -9.29 -19.16 4.55
CA GLU A 69 -8.09 -19.41 5.37
C GLU A 69 -6.91 -18.60 4.87
N TYR A 70 -6.71 -18.50 3.55
CA TYR A 70 -5.70 -17.66 2.93
C TYR A 70 -5.88 -16.19 3.32
N PHE A 71 -7.08 -15.68 3.19
CA PHE A 71 -7.35 -14.27 3.53
C PHE A 71 -7.30 -13.99 5.02
N GLU A 72 -7.68 -14.94 5.87
CA GLU A 72 -7.58 -14.83 7.33
C GLU A 72 -6.12 -14.83 7.79
N ALA A 73 -5.25 -15.61 7.16
CA ALA A 73 -3.81 -15.61 7.45
C ALA A 73 -3.19 -14.22 7.16
N ILE A 74 -3.50 -13.62 6.00
CA ILE A 74 -3.07 -12.25 5.67
C ILE A 74 -3.60 -11.25 6.69
N GLN A 75 -4.87 -11.38 7.10
CA GLN A 75 -5.49 -10.48 8.06
C GLN A 75 -4.86 -10.59 9.46
N ARG A 76 -4.59 -11.81 9.95
CA ARG A 76 -3.86 -12.04 11.21
C ARG A 76 -2.48 -11.41 11.16
N HIS A 77 -1.72 -11.70 10.10
CA HIS A 77 -0.40 -11.10 9.92
C HIS A 77 -0.44 -9.58 9.99
N ARG A 78 -1.40 -8.95 9.31
CA ARG A 78 -1.52 -7.49 9.29
C ARG A 78 -1.87 -6.88 10.64
N TYR A 79 -2.88 -7.42 11.33
CA TYR A 79 -3.45 -6.78 12.51
C TYR A 79 -2.99 -7.35 13.84
N ASP A 80 -2.50 -8.56 13.87
CA ASP A 80 -2.10 -9.20 15.13
C ASP A 80 -0.57 -9.26 15.25
N GLU A 81 0.16 -9.37 14.11
CA GLU A 81 1.61 -9.48 14.11
C GLU A 81 2.30 -8.15 13.72
N CYS A 82 1.97 -7.60 12.54
CA CYS A 82 2.66 -6.42 12.03
C CYS A 82 2.18 -5.10 12.64
N SER A 83 0.88 -4.91 12.76
CA SER A 83 0.31 -3.59 13.12
C SER A 83 -0.90 -3.72 14.05
N PRO A 84 -0.75 -4.27 15.28
CA PRO A 84 -1.86 -4.50 16.21
C PRO A 84 -2.58 -3.21 16.64
N TRP A 85 -1.92 -2.07 16.53
CA TRP A 85 -2.46 -0.75 16.82
C TRP A 85 -3.49 -0.25 15.78
N MET A 86 -3.52 -0.83 14.56
CA MET A 86 -4.31 -0.28 13.44
C MET A 86 -5.80 -0.25 13.71
N LYS A 87 -6.39 -1.36 14.17
CA LYS A 87 -7.83 -1.46 14.40
C LYS A 87 -8.32 -0.33 15.31
N GLN A 88 -7.57 -0.06 16.38
CA GLN A 88 -7.92 0.97 17.36
C GLN A 88 -7.75 2.39 16.83
N ILE A 89 -6.65 2.65 16.09
CA ILE A 89 -6.31 4.00 15.64
C ILE A 89 -7.06 4.37 14.37
N ILE A 90 -7.22 3.45 13.41
CA ILE A 90 -7.94 3.72 12.16
C ILE A 90 -9.44 3.86 12.44
N GLY A 91 -10.05 2.95 13.21
CA GLY A 91 -11.46 2.97 13.51
C GLY A 91 -12.31 2.65 12.28
N PHE A 92 -12.13 1.46 11.72
CA PHE A 92 -12.77 1.01 10.47
C PHE A 92 -14.31 1.07 10.49
N ASP A 93 -14.92 1.04 11.68
CA ASP A 93 -16.36 1.07 11.94
C ASP A 93 -16.96 2.48 12.03
N ARG A 94 -16.14 3.53 11.93
CA ARG A 94 -16.60 4.94 12.08
C ARG A 94 -17.20 5.52 10.80
N TYR A 95 -17.16 4.79 9.70
CA TYR A 95 -17.47 5.31 8.36
C TYR A 95 -18.71 4.67 7.74
N GLU A 96 -19.63 4.17 8.57
CA GLU A 96 -20.91 3.62 8.12
C GLU A 96 -21.66 4.61 7.21
N GLY A 97 -22.12 4.13 6.05
CA GLY A 97 -22.80 4.93 5.03
C GLY A 97 -21.93 5.96 4.30
N LYS A 98 -20.65 6.12 4.64
CA LYS A 98 -19.72 7.03 3.96
C LYS A 98 -19.18 6.42 2.67
N ARG A 99 -19.03 7.24 1.64
CA ARG A 99 -18.31 6.86 0.41
C ARG A 99 -16.82 6.95 0.68
N LEU A 100 -16.16 5.80 0.70
CA LEU A 100 -14.74 5.68 1.01
C LEU A 100 -13.97 5.20 -0.21
N LEU A 101 -12.87 5.89 -0.54
CA LEU A 101 -11.88 5.47 -1.52
C LEU A 101 -10.63 4.98 -0.80
N GLU A 102 -10.19 3.75 -1.06
CA GLU A 102 -8.85 3.30 -0.72
C GLU A 102 -7.92 3.38 -1.93
N VAL A 103 -6.84 4.15 -1.80
CA VAL A 103 -5.79 4.31 -2.83
C VAL A 103 -4.64 3.38 -2.51
N GLY A 104 -4.43 2.38 -3.38
CA GLY A 104 -3.42 1.32 -3.20
C GLY A 104 -3.86 0.26 -2.20
N PHE A 105 -4.97 -0.39 -2.47
CA PHE A 105 -5.58 -1.35 -1.54
C PHE A 105 -4.88 -2.72 -1.49
N GLY A 106 -3.96 -3.03 -2.42
CA GLY A 106 -3.20 -4.29 -2.45
C GLY A 106 -4.10 -5.53 -2.42
N THR A 107 -4.01 -6.33 -1.35
CA THR A 107 -4.86 -7.53 -1.18
C THR A 107 -6.28 -7.21 -0.67
N GLY A 108 -6.67 -5.94 -0.52
CA GLY A 108 -7.99 -5.50 -0.07
C GLY A 108 -8.28 -5.78 1.41
N THR A 109 -7.24 -5.95 2.23
CA THR A 109 -7.39 -6.31 3.65
C THR A 109 -8.05 -5.19 4.46
N ASP A 110 -7.58 -3.95 4.31
CA ASP A 110 -8.12 -2.80 5.03
C ASP A 110 -9.48 -2.38 4.44
N LEU A 111 -9.61 -2.40 3.11
CA LEU A 111 -10.85 -2.08 2.41
C LEU A 111 -12.01 -2.98 2.85
N LEU A 112 -11.73 -4.28 3.07
CA LEU A 112 -12.71 -5.23 3.62
C LEU A 112 -13.17 -4.82 5.03
N GLN A 113 -12.29 -4.29 5.89
CA GLN A 113 -12.69 -3.86 7.23
C GLN A 113 -13.60 -2.64 7.17
N PHE A 114 -13.32 -1.68 6.29
CA PHE A 114 -14.23 -0.54 6.06
C PHE A 114 -15.60 -0.99 5.55
N ALA A 115 -15.63 -1.94 4.60
CA ALA A 115 -16.89 -2.52 4.11
C ALA A 115 -17.67 -3.25 5.20
N ARG A 116 -16.98 -3.99 6.09
CA ARG A 116 -17.58 -4.62 7.29
C ARG A 116 -18.14 -3.60 8.27
N GLY A 117 -17.50 -2.43 8.38
CA GLY A 117 -17.96 -1.29 9.15
C GLY A 117 -19.09 -0.49 8.49
N GLY A 118 -19.64 -0.96 7.36
CA GLY A 118 -20.78 -0.34 6.69
C GLY A 118 -20.42 0.81 5.74
N ALA A 119 -19.14 1.05 5.43
CA ALA A 119 -18.76 2.03 4.41
C ALA A 119 -19.08 1.54 3.00
N ILE A 120 -19.43 2.49 2.11
CA ILE A 120 -19.58 2.24 0.66
C ILE A 120 -18.18 2.38 0.05
N VAL A 121 -17.54 1.25 -0.25
CA VAL A 121 -16.12 1.22 -0.57
C VAL A 121 -15.82 1.16 -2.06
N THR A 122 -14.86 1.96 -2.47
CA THR A 122 -14.21 1.92 -3.78
C THR A 122 -12.70 1.77 -3.55
N GLY A 123 -12.06 0.90 -4.32
CA GLY A 123 -10.61 0.70 -4.29
C GLY A 123 -9.97 1.02 -5.63
N VAL A 124 -8.86 1.74 -5.62
CA VAL A 124 -7.98 1.95 -6.77
C VAL A 124 -6.59 1.40 -6.47
N ASP A 125 -6.03 0.63 -7.39
CA ASP A 125 -4.67 0.08 -7.27
C ASP A 125 -3.99 0.13 -8.64
N LEU A 126 -2.66 0.24 -8.63
CA LEU A 126 -1.87 0.32 -9.85
C LEU A 126 -1.79 -1.03 -10.58
N THR A 127 -2.03 -2.14 -9.88
CA THR A 127 -1.82 -3.50 -10.38
C THR A 127 -3.13 -4.21 -10.68
N PRO A 128 -3.32 -4.80 -11.88
CA PRO A 128 -4.47 -5.66 -12.17
C PRO A 128 -4.60 -6.85 -11.20
N ARG A 129 -3.47 -7.36 -10.70
CA ARG A 129 -3.46 -8.47 -9.74
C ARG A 129 -4.17 -8.14 -8.43
N SER A 130 -4.00 -6.92 -7.91
CA SER A 130 -4.71 -6.46 -6.72
C SER A 130 -6.22 -6.46 -6.92
N ILE A 131 -6.69 -6.05 -8.11
CA ILE A 131 -8.13 -6.06 -8.45
C ILE A 131 -8.71 -7.48 -8.38
N GLU A 132 -8.01 -8.45 -8.96
CA GLU A 132 -8.42 -9.87 -8.92
C GLU A 132 -8.51 -10.38 -7.49
N ILE A 133 -7.47 -10.14 -6.69
CA ILE A 133 -7.40 -10.58 -5.29
C ILE A 133 -8.51 -9.95 -4.45
N ALA A 134 -8.74 -8.63 -4.58
CA ALA A 134 -9.77 -7.94 -3.82
C ALA A 134 -11.18 -8.41 -4.19
N ARG A 135 -11.47 -8.60 -5.49
CA ARG A 135 -12.76 -9.17 -5.94
C ARG A 135 -13.01 -10.53 -5.32
N LEU A 136 -12.03 -11.42 -5.38
CA LEU A 136 -12.13 -12.75 -4.80
C LEU A 136 -12.32 -12.68 -3.28
N ARG A 137 -11.56 -11.84 -2.58
CA ARG A 137 -11.70 -11.62 -1.14
C ARG A 137 -13.12 -11.16 -0.79
N PHE A 138 -13.64 -10.14 -1.46
CA PHE A 138 -14.99 -9.63 -1.21
C PHE A 138 -16.06 -10.68 -1.47
N GLN A 139 -15.93 -11.47 -2.53
CA GLN A 139 -16.81 -12.60 -2.84
C GLN A 139 -16.80 -13.65 -1.70
N VAL A 140 -15.62 -14.04 -1.20
CA VAL A 140 -15.47 -15.01 -0.10
C VAL A 140 -16.17 -14.55 1.18
N TYR A 141 -16.20 -13.24 1.42
CA TYR A 141 -16.85 -12.66 2.60
C TYR A 141 -18.28 -12.19 2.37
N GLY A 142 -18.82 -12.31 1.16
CA GLY A 142 -20.18 -11.89 0.82
C GLY A 142 -20.39 -10.38 0.92
N LEU A 143 -19.35 -9.59 0.66
CA LEU A 143 -19.38 -8.12 0.67
C LEU A 143 -19.24 -7.57 -0.76
N THR A 144 -19.65 -6.32 -0.93
CA THR A 144 -19.58 -5.61 -2.21
C THR A 144 -18.63 -4.44 -2.14
N GLY A 145 -18.01 -4.11 -3.26
CA GLY A 145 -17.15 -2.95 -3.44
C GLY A 145 -16.82 -2.73 -4.91
N GLU A 146 -16.35 -1.56 -5.25
CA GLU A 146 -15.90 -1.23 -6.60
C GLU A 146 -14.36 -1.28 -6.62
N PHE A 147 -13.79 -1.95 -7.65
CA PHE A 147 -12.33 -2.11 -7.77
C PHE A 147 -11.89 -1.80 -9.19
N MET A 148 -10.91 -0.90 -9.31
CA MET A 148 -10.39 -0.48 -10.61
C MET A 148 -8.89 -0.28 -10.60
N VAL A 149 -8.27 -0.50 -11.76
CA VAL A 149 -6.88 -0.13 -11.98
C VAL A 149 -6.79 1.37 -12.12
N GLY A 150 -5.84 2.01 -11.43
CA GLY A 150 -5.63 3.44 -11.52
C GLY A 150 -4.35 3.90 -10.84
N ASP A 151 -4.00 5.14 -11.10
CA ASP A 151 -2.79 5.80 -10.63
C ASP A 151 -3.14 6.85 -9.58
N ALA A 152 -2.50 6.77 -8.40
CA ALA A 152 -2.68 7.74 -7.32
C ALA A 152 -2.38 9.19 -7.74
N GLU A 153 -1.49 9.37 -8.73
CA GLU A 153 -1.15 10.69 -9.28
C GLU A 153 -2.15 11.22 -10.32
N ASN A 154 -3.15 10.41 -10.71
CA ASN A 154 -4.18 10.76 -11.69
C ASN A 154 -5.44 9.92 -11.48
N LEU A 155 -6.22 10.27 -10.46
CA LEU A 155 -7.42 9.54 -10.08
C LEU A 155 -8.57 9.81 -11.05
N SER A 156 -9.12 8.75 -11.65
CA SER A 156 -10.21 8.82 -12.64
C SER A 156 -11.59 9.03 -12.01
N PHE A 157 -11.68 9.92 -11.01
CA PHE A 157 -12.94 10.26 -10.34
C PHE A 157 -13.21 11.77 -10.49
N PRO A 158 -14.50 12.16 -10.51
CA PRO A 158 -14.86 13.58 -10.42
C PRO A 158 -14.38 14.22 -9.12
N ASP A 159 -14.30 15.54 -9.11
CA ASP A 159 -14.06 16.30 -7.88
C ASP A 159 -15.13 15.97 -6.83
N GLU A 160 -14.73 16.00 -5.57
CA GLU A 160 -15.65 15.88 -4.43
C GLU A 160 -16.54 14.62 -4.44
N SER A 161 -15.97 13.48 -4.88
CA SER A 161 -16.68 12.20 -5.02
C SER A 161 -16.78 11.40 -3.72
N PHE A 162 -15.84 11.59 -2.77
CA PHE A 162 -15.70 10.74 -1.59
C PHE A 162 -15.75 11.54 -0.29
N ASP A 163 -16.34 10.93 0.74
CA ASP A 163 -16.37 11.48 2.10
C ASP A 163 -15.08 11.19 2.86
N VAL A 164 -14.45 10.04 2.53
CA VAL A 164 -13.22 9.56 3.18
C VAL A 164 -12.26 9.00 2.13
N ILE A 165 -10.99 9.34 2.28
CA ILE A 165 -9.92 8.71 1.49
C ILE A 165 -8.93 8.07 2.44
N TYR A 166 -8.63 6.81 2.18
CA TYR A 166 -7.65 6.03 2.90
C TYR A 166 -6.52 5.61 1.97
N SER A 167 -5.26 5.74 2.42
CA SER A 167 -4.09 5.25 1.68
C SER A 167 -3.00 4.85 2.66
N PHE A 168 -2.68 3.58 2.74
CA PHE A 168 -1.74 3.06 3.72
C PHE A 168 -0.55 2.38 3.04
N GLY A 169 0.63 2.99 3.16
CA GLY A 169 1.84 2.39 2.61
C GLY A 169 2.03 2.57 1.10
N VAL A 170 1.45 3.62 0.48
CA VAL A 170 1.39 3.77 -0.98
C VAL A 170 2.05 5.05 -1.48
N LEU A 171 1.68 6.21 -0.95
CA LEU A 171 2.06 7.50 -1.53
C LEU A 171 3.58 7.75 -1.51
N HIS A 172 4.31 7.11 -0.62
CA HIS A 172 5.76 7.19 -0.58
C HIS A 172 6.48 6.35 -1.65
N HIS A 173 5.72 5.58 -2.42
CA HIS A 173 6.21 4.86 -3.60
C HIS A 173 5.91 5.61 -4.91
N THR A 174 5.10 6.66 -4.89
CA THR A 174 4.79 7.44 -6.10
C THR A 174 5.95 8.37 -6.47
N PRO A 175 6.28 8.54 -7.75
CA PRO A 175 7.26 9.52 -8.20
C PRO A 175 6.92 10.96 -7.77
N ASP A 176 5.68 11.40 -7.95
CA ASP A 176 5.17 12.71 -7.55
C ASP A 176 4.14 12.60 -6.41
N THR A 177 4.64 12.50 -5.18
CA THR A 177 3.78 12.42 -3.98
C THR A 177 2.93 13.67 -3.78
N GLU A 178 3.42 14.87 -4.17
CA GLU A 178 2.64 16.10 -4.08
C GLU A 178 1.43 16.06 -5.03
N ARG A 179 1.61 15.53 -6.23
CA ARG A 179 0.52 15.33 -7.18
C ARG A 179 -0.51 14.34 -6.64
N ALA A 180 -0.08 13.21 -6.09
CA ALA A 180 -0.99 12.25 -5.47
C ALA A 180 -1.80 12.88 -4.33
N VAL A 181 -1.18 13.70 -3.49
CA VAL A 181 -1.90 14.43 -2.42
C VAL A 181 -2.87 15.48 -2.98
N ARG A 182 -2.52 16.17 -4.09
CA ARG A 182 -3.46 17.07 -4.78
C ARG A 182 -4.67 16.31 -5.34
N GLU A 183 -4.47 15.12 -5.92
CA GLU A 183 -5.57 14.29 -6.40
C GLU A 183 -6.47 13.81 -5.25
N ILE A 184 -5.90 13.37 -4.14
CA ILE A 184 -6.66 13.07 -2.91
C ILE A 184 -7.50 14.27 -2.48
N HIS A 185 -6.91 15.45 -2.41
CA HIS A 185 -7.64 16.67 -2.06
C HIS A 185 -8.75 16.99 -3.05
N ARG A 186 -8.51 16.83 -4.36
CA ARG A 186 -9.48 17.11 -5.42
C ARG A 186 -10.72 16.22 -5.30
N VAL A 187 -10.53 14.90 -5.16
CA VAL A 187 -11.64 13.95 -5.14
C VAL A 187 -12.34 13.84 -3.77
N LEU A 188 -11.74 14.41 -2.71
CA LEU A 188 -12.34 14.50 -1.38
C LEU A 188 -13.35 15.63 -1.32
N ARG A 189 -14.52 15.40 -0.70
CA ARG A 189 -15.55 16.43 -0.47
C ARG A 189 -15.11 17.46 0.56
N PRO A 190 -15.69 18.66 0.54
CA PRO A 190 -15.54 19.60 1.64
C PRO A 190 -15.90 18.96 2.99
N ALA A 191 -15.09 19.21 4.02
CA ALA A 191 -15.15 18.57 5.33
C ALA A 191 -14.92 17.04 5.33
N GLY A 192 -14.50 16.46 4.20
CA GLY A 192 -14.09 15.05 4.13
C GLY A 192 -12.73 14.80 4.77
N GLU A 193 -12.47 13.55 5.16
CA GLU A 193 -11.24 13.14 5.86
C GLU A 193 -10.32 12.32 4.96
N ALA A 194 -9.04 12.69 4.89
CA ALA A 194 -7.97 11.86 4.33
C ALA A 194 -7.16 11.21 5.46
N ILE A 195 -6.96 9.90 5.39
CA ILE A 195 -6.15 9.10 6.30
C ILE A 195 -5.03 8.48 5.50
N VAL A 196 -3.82 8.98 5.67
CA VAL A 196 -2.66 8.56 4.86
C VAL A 196 -1.53 8.10 5.77
N MET A 197 -0.94 6.95 5.47
CA MET A 197 0.30 6.51 6.12
C MET A 197 1.47 6.56 5.13
N VAL A 198 2.56 7.17 5.57
CA VAL A 198 3.86 7.17 4.90
C VAL A 198 4.96 6.79 5.89
N TYR A 199 6.16 6.47 5.40
CA TYR A 199 7.30 6.13 6.26
C TYR A 199 7.89 7.36 6.95
N HIS A 200 8.29 7.17 8.22
CA HIS A 200 8.79 8.23 9.09
C HIS A 200 10.31 8.29 9.09
N ARG A 201 10.88 9.38 8.52
CA ARG A 201 12.33 9.57 8.41
C ARG A 201 13.05 9.81 9.75
N ALA A 202 12.34 10.26 10.78
CA ALA A 202 12.91 10.41 12.12
C ALA A 202 12.72 9.17 13.01
N SER A 203 12.45 7.99 12.41
CA SER A 203 12.28 6.73 13.13
C SER A 203 13.60 6.09 13.55
N LEU A 204 13.53 5.23 14.56
CA LEU A 204 14.66 4.38 14.96
C LEU A 204 15.07 3.42 13.85
N TYR A 205 14.11 2.89 13.08
CA TYR A 205 14.40 2.03 11.95
C TYR A 205 15.22 2.75 10.88
N TYR A 206 14.80 3.98 10.50
CA TYR A 206 15.53 4.76 9.50
C TYR A 206 16.96 5.06 9.95
N TRP A 207 17.15 5.63 11.13
CA TRP A 207 18.47 6.01 11.60
C TRP A 207 19.29 4.82 12.08
N GLY A 208 18.73 3.92 12.89
CA GLY A 208 19.45 2.80 13.47
C GLY A 208 19.78 1.71 12.46
N SER A 209 18.78 1.27 11.70
CA SER A 209 18.97 0.18 10.74
C SER A 209 19.52 0.67 9.40
N LEU A 210 18.84 1.61 8.73
CA LEU A 210 19.20 1.99 7.37
C LEU A 210 20.46 2.84 7.33
N ILE A 211 20.57 3.89 8.15
CA ILE A 211 21.69 4.82 8.07
C ILE A 211 22.91 4.32 8.85
N ILE A 212 22.76 3.96 10.13
CA ILE A 212 23.92 3.57 10.94
C ILE A 212 24.39 2.17 10.57
N ARG A 213 23.51 1.15 10.68
CA ARG A 213 23.92 -0.23 10.51
C ARG A 213 24.34 -0.55 9.09
N HIS A 214 23.47 -0.28 8.09
CA HIS A 214 23.76 -0.55 6.69
C HIS A 214 24.58 0.55 6.05
N GLY A 215 24.20 1.81 6.22
CA GLY A 215 24.84 2.93 5.57
C GLY A 215 26.26 3.16 6.02
N ILE A 216 26.50 3.36 7.32
CA ILE A 216 27.81 3.71 7.88
C ILE A 216 28.64 2.44 8.15
N LEU A 217 28.14 1.54 9.01
CA LEU A 217 28.91 0.36 9.44
C LEU A 217 29.03 -0.68 8.32
N GLY A 218 28.00 -0.82 7.47
CA GLY A 218 28.03 -1.68 6.28
C GLY A 218 28.73 -1.05 5.07
N GLY A 219 29.00 0.27 5.12
CA GLY A 219 29.68 0.99 4.03
C GLY A 219 28.82 1.29 2.81
N ASP A 220 27.50 1.06 2.88
CA ASP A 220 26.59 1.27 1.75
C ASP A 220 26.52 2.74 1.32
N LEU A 221 26.66 3.70 2.25
CA LEU A 221 26.69 5.13 1.92
C LEU A 221 27.90 5.57 1.07
N LEU A 222 28.91 4.72 0.92
CA LEU A 222 30.01 4.96 0.00
C LEU A 222 29.62 4.72 -1.47
N LYS A 223 28.53 4.01 -1.72
CA LYS A 223 28.09 3.55 -3.05
C LYS A 223 26.68 3.96 -3.39
N GLU A 224 25.82 4.16 -2.40
CA GLU A 224 24.39 4.38 -2.56
C GLU A 224 23.93 5.60 -1.75
N THR A 225 22.92 6.28 -2.25
CA THR A 225 22.22 7.32 -1.47
C THR A 225 21.34 6.68 -0.41
N PRO A 226 20.96 7.40 0.67
CA PRO A 226 19.99 6.90 1.66
C PRO A 226 18.68 6.38 1.04
N GLN A 227 18.21 7.02 -0.04
CA GLN A 227 17.00 6.59 -0.75
C GLN A 227 17.20 5.27 -1.49
N GLN A 228 18.36 5.04 -2.11
CA GLN A 228 18.68 3.77 -2.77
C GLN A 228 18.79 2.64 -1.76
N ILE A 229 19.48 2.88 -0.62
CA ILE A 229 19.56 1.92 0.49
C ILE A 229 18.15 1.56 0.98
N MET A 230 17.29 2.56 1.17
CA MET A 230 15.91 2.37 1.62
C MET A 230 15.10 1.58 0.59
N SER A 231 15.18 1.93 -0.70
CA SER A 231 14.48 1.22 -1.78
C SER A 231 14.91 -0.25 -1.92
N ARG A 232 16.18 -0.55 -1.58
CA ARG A 232 16.72 -1.90 -1.62
C ARG A 232 16.35 -2.74 -0.40
N LEU A 233 16.21 -2.14 0.78
CA LEU A 233 16.10 -2.91 2.02
C LEU A 233 14.68 -2.96 2.60
N VAL A 234 13.83 -1.95 2.35
CA VAL A 234 12.56 -1.82 3.07
C VAL A 234 11.50 -2.78 2.55
N GLU A 235 11.37 -2.94 1.24
CA GLU A 235 10.27 -3.71 0.64
C GLU A 235 10.66 -5.14 0.26
N TYR A 236 11.79 -5.64 0.74
CA TYR A 236 12.31 -7.00 0.43
C TYR A 236 12.18 -7.37 -1.04
N PRO A 237 12.67 -6.54 -1.96
CA PRO A 237 12.52 -6.81 -3.38
C PRO A 237 13.21 -8.10 -3.76
N ARG A 238 12.51 -8.98 -4.48
CA ARG A 238 13.13 -10.16 -5.07
C ARG A 238 13.85 -9.75 -6.34
N GLU A 239 15.16 -9.78 -6.28
CA GLU A 239 16.18 -9.80 -7.34
C GLU A 239 16.32 -8.60 -8.28
N THR A 240 15.31 -7.84 -8.72
CA THR A 240 15.53 -6.84 -9.77
C THR A 240 14.64 -5.59 -9.80
N ALA A 241 13.56 -5.55 -9.05
CA ALA A 241 12.65 -4.41 -9.07
C ALA A 241 12.63 -3.71 -7.72
N TYR A 242 13.54 -2.76 -7.52
CA TYR A 242 13.51 -1.91 -6.32
C TYR A 242 12.44 -0.82 -6.50
N PRO A 243 11.31 -0.89 -5.81
CA PRO A 243 10.34 0.19 -5.86
C PRO A 243 10.94 1.46 -5.28
N LEU A 244 10.49 2.61 -5.77
CA LEU A 244 10.84 3.87 -5.15
C LEU A 244 10.31 3.89 -3.71
N VAL A 245 11.15 4.20 -2.73
CA VAL A 245 10.73 4.37 -1.34
C VAL A 245 11.19 5.73 -0.83
N LYS A 246 10.27 6.51 -0.28
CA LYS A 246 10.53 7.80 0.36
C LYS A 246 10.15 7.73 1.83
N ALA A 247 10.80 8.55 2.66
CA ALA A 247 10.41 8.73 4.05
C ALA A 247 10.30 10.22 4.36
N TYR A 248 9.38 10.58 5.24
CA TYR A 248 9.04 11.96 5.54
C TYR A 248 9.16 12.26 7.03
N THR A 249 9.61 13.45 7.36
CA THR A 249 9.45 14.01 8.71
C THR A 249 8.02 14.50 8.89
N ARG A 250 7.59 14.70 10.14
CA ARG A 250 6.27 15.30 10.44
C ARG A 250 6.06 16.67 9.78
N SER A 251 7.13 17.49 9.70
CA SER A 251 7.07 18.82 9.06
C SER A 251 6.91 18.72 7.54
N GLU A 252 7.60 17.79 6.90
CA GLU A 252 7.43 17.54 5.47
C GLU A 252 6.05 16.99 5.13
N ALA A 253 5.55 16.04 5.93
CA ALA A 253 4.20 15.52 5.78
C ALA A 253 3.15 16.64 5.88
N ARG A 254 3.23 17.50 6.91
CA ARG A 254 2.34 18.66 7.01
C ARG A 254 2.46 19.63 5.83
N ARG A 255 3.65 19.79 5.26
CA ARG A 255 3.85 20.62 4.06
C ARG A 255 3.18 20.01 2.84
N LEU A 256 3.24 18.69 2.66
CA LEU A 256 2.50 18.00 1.59
C LEU A 256 0.99 18.24 1.69
N PHE A 257 0.45 18.26 2.91
CA PHE A 257 -0.97 18.44 3.19
C PHE A 257 -1.37 19.90 3.50
N ARG A 258 -0.56 20.89 3.09
CA ARG A 258 -0.83 22.32 3.36
C ARG A 258 -2.12 22.87 2.75
N GLY A 259 -2.71 22.18 1.76
CA GLY A 259 -3.99 22.54 1.16
C GLY A 259 -5.21 22.11 1.98
N PHE A 260 -5.02 21.30 3.02
CA PHE A 260 -6.08 20.86 3.92
C PHE A 260 -6.27 21.85 5.08
N THR A 261 -7.49 21.95 5.61
CA THR A 261 -7.83 22.87 6.71
C THR A 261 -7.27 22.44 8.06
N ASP A 262 -7.20 21.13 8.33
CA ASP A 262 -6.55 20.53 9.51
C ASP A 262 -5.65 19.38 9.08
N CYS A 263 -4.51 19.24 9.76
CA CYS A 263 -3.56 18.17 9.48
C CYS A 263 -2.89 17.70 10.77
N LYS A 264 -3.34 16.58 11.29
CA LYS A 264 -2.80 15.90 12.47
C LYS A 264 -1.88 14.77 12.06
N THR A 265 -0.74 14.66 12.75
CA THR A 265 0.22 13.58 12.50
C THR A 265 0.44 12.77 13.76
N THR A 266 0.34 11.45 13.66
CA THR A 266 0.69 10.49 14.71
C THR A 266 1.73 9.50 14.18
N VAL A 267 2.60 9.03 15.07
CA VAL A 267 3.64 8.05 14.74
C VAL A 267 3.36 6.77 15.49
N ASN A 268 3.52 5.64 14.81
CA ASN A 268 3.33 4.30 15.34
C ASN A 268 4.35 3.35 14.73
N GLN A 269 4.25 2.08 15.06
CA GLN A 269 5.09 1.00 14.53
C GLN A 269 6.53 1.09 15.03
N LEU A 270 6.75 0.52 16.18
CA LEU A 270 8.05 0.21 16.75
C LEU A 270 7.99 -1.24 17.24
N THR A 271 9.04 -1.99 17.03
CA THR A 271 9.14 -3.36 17.55
C THR A 271 10.18 -3.43 18.66
N ARG A 272 9.96 -4.33 19.63
CA ARG A 272 10.95 -4.55 20.69
C ARG A 272 12.27 -5.10 20.14
N HIS A 273 12.22 -5.71 18.95
CA HIS A 273 13.41 -6.20 18.25
C HIS A 273 14.32 -5.05 17.79
N GLU A 274 13.77 -3.93 17.34
CA GLU A 274 14.54 -2.74 16.95
C GLU A 274 15.26 -2.10 18.13
N LEU A 275 14.84 -2.40 19.35
CA LEU A 275 15.42 -1.89 20.60
C LEU A 275 16.39 -2.89 21.27
N ARG A 276 16.77 -3.98 20.59
CA ARG A 276 17.73 -4.95 21.15
C ARG A 276 19.10 -4.31 21.46
N PRO A 277 19.76 -4.76 22.54
CA PRO A 277 19.38 -5.86 23.44
C PRO A 277 18.36 -5.49 24.54
N PHE A 278 18.05 -4.20 24.72
CA PHE A 278 17.25 -3.71 25.86
C PHE A 278 15.73 -3.83 25.66
N GLY A 279 15.25 -4.04 24.45
CA GLY A 279 13.83 -4.06 24.09
C GLY A 279 12.93 -4.92 25.00
N PRO A 280 13.31 -6.17 25.37
CA PRO A 280 12.50 -7.01 26.25
C PRO A 280 12.31 -6.46 27.67
N PHE A 281 13.24 -5.61 28.14
CA PHE A 281 13.24 -5.06 29.50
C PHE A 281 12.58 -3.67 29.59
N ILE A 282 12.19 -3.07 28.46
CA ILE A 282 11.55 -1.76 28.46
C ILE A 282 10.12 -1.87 28.96
N PRO A 283 9.74 -1.10 30.00
CA PRO A 283 8.33 -1.06 30.46
C PRO A 283 7.37 -0.65 29.34
N GLU A 284 6.15 -1.17 29.37
CA GLU A 284 5.15 -0.97 28.31
C GLU A 284 4.84 0.51 28.06
N THR A 285 4.72 1.29 29.13
CA THR A 285 4.48 2.75 29.04
C THR A 285 5.59 3.49 28.30
N VAL A 286 6.86 3.13 28.59
CA VAL A 286 8.04 3.70 27.93
C VAL A 286 8.07 3.25 26.47
N PHE A 287 7.79 1.98 26.21
CA PHE A 287 7.75 1.42 24.86
C PHE A 287 6.70 2.14 23.99
N HIS A 288 5.49 2.35 24.51
CA HIS A 288 4.45 3.11 23.80
C HIS A 288 4.86 4.57 23.54
N TRP A 289 5.52 5.21 24.49
CA TRP A 289 6.05 6.56 24.30
C TRP A 289 7.11 6.58 23.17
N LEU A 290 8.06 5.63 23.18
CA LEU A 290 9.06 5.49 22.13
C LEU A 290 8.41 5.22 20.76
N ALA A 291 7.40 4.36 20.68
CA ALA A 291 6.68 4.08 19.45
C ALA A 291 6.00 5.32 18.86
N ARG A 292 5.43 6.17 19.73
CA ARG A 292 4.81 7.46 19.31
C ARG A 292 5.82 8.53 18.93
N ALA A 293 7.05 8.44 19.43
CA ALA A 293 8.11 9.39 19.10
C ALA A 293 8.91 8.97 17.86
N PHE A 294 9.29 7.68 17.78
CA PHE A 294 10.32 7.16 16.88
C PHE A 294 9.87 5.97 16.04
N GLY A 295 8.56 5.68 15.97
CA GLY A 295 8.03 4.59 15.16
C GLY A 295 8.22 4.83 13.66
N TRP A 296 8.10 3.77 12.89
CA TRP A 296 8.33 3.76 11.44
C TRP A 296 7.17 4.34 10.63
N ASN A 297 5.95 4.20 11.10
CA ASN A 297 4.75 4.65 10.38
C ASN A 297 4.32 6.04 10.83
N LEU A 298 4.28 6.98 9.91
CA LEU A 298 3.74 8.33 10.08
C LEU A 298 2.33 8.38 9.50
N LEU A 299 1.34 8.36 10.37
CA LEU A 299 -0.07 8.48 10.01
C LEU A 299 -0.47 9.95 10.00
N ILE A 300 -1.11 10.36 8.93
CA ILE A 300 -1.61 11.72 8.67
C ILE A 300 -3.13 11.62 8.59
N ARG A 301 -3.83 12.43 9.38
CA ARG A 301 -5.26 12.69 9.25
C ARG A 301 -5.45 14.14 8.86
N ALA A 302 -6.09 14.37 7.73
CA ALA A 302 -6.26 15.71 7.20
C ALA A 302 -7.71 15.93 6.74
N THR A 303 -8.26 17.10 7.02
CA THR A 303 -9.63 17.50 6.63
C THR A 303 -9.56 18.52 5.50
N LYS A 304 -10.36 18.35 4.44
CA LYS A 304 -10.48 19.32 3.34
C LYS A 304 -11.29 20.52 3.73
#